data_74b996f9d8334d7801283c7a4120f0c3
#
_entry.id   74b996f9d8334d7801283c7a4120f0c3
#
_cell.length_a   1.000
_cell.length_b   1.000
_cell.length_c   1.000
_cell.angle_alpha   90.00
_cell.angle_beta   90.00
_cell.angle_gamma   90.00
#
_symmetry.space_group_name_H-M   'P 1'
#
loop_
_entity.id
_entity.type
_entity.pdbx_description
1 polymer ?
#
loop_
_entity_poly.entity_id
_entity_poly.type
_entity_poly.pdbx_seq_one_letter_code
_entity_poly.pdbx_strand_id
1 'polypeptide(L)'
;LFGEFNKVNSLAAWFIPFAGFGVYNYGIRLVSGVRENKAKASHNFSLLFYASTLSSIVVTLVYILYIWFANPNNMLLYGIFIFQIIVQFLYVEWMAEAFESYNFILYKTLFVRVFMLVSIFVFVKNSDDIIPYAMIMTVANFLNYFTSYIYIRKKVKLVRIPLKELVKVFKPLFSMLLLANANMLYTILDRLFLSSVKNNLYISYYTISLNLSMMITGVVVSIIIVSIPRLAKYNAEE
;
A
#
# COMPACT_ATOMS: atom_id res chain seq x y z
N LEU A 1 -18.44 10.07 -13.14
CA LEU A 1 -17.76 8.77 -13.14
C LEU A 1 -16.40 8.79 -12.42
N PHE A 2 -15.49 9.72 -12.72
CA PHE A 2 -14.21 9.83 -12.01
C PHE A 2 -14.38 10.08 -10.49
N GLY A 3 -15.39 10.85 -10.08
CA GLY A 3 -15.75 11.05 -8.67
C GLY A 3 -16.22 9.77 -7.99
N GLU A 4 -16.96 8.91 -8.70
CA GLU A 4 -17.39 7.61 -8.20
C GLU A 4 -16.20 6.67 -7.99
N PHE A 5 -15.27 6.60 -8.96
CA PHE A 5 -14.01 5.88 -8.78
C PHE A 5 -13.26 6.37 -7.55
N ASN A 6 -13.08 7.68 -7.40
CA ASN A 6 -12.36 8.26 -6.26
C ASN A 6 -13.04 7.97 -4.93
N LYS A 7 -14.39 7.92 -4.89
CA LYS A 7 -15.15 7.51 -3.70
C LYS A 7 -14.82 6.07 -3.32
N VAL A 8 -14.93 5.13 -4.26
CA VAL A 8 -14.68 3.70 -4.02
C VAL A 8 -13.22 3.44 -3.70
N ASN A 9 -12.30 4.09 -4.44
CA ASN A 9 -10.86 4.01 -4.18
C ASN A 9 -10.49 4.56 -2.78
N SER A 10 -11.12 5.64 -2.34
CA SER A 10 -10.91 6.20 -1.00
C SER A 10 -11.42 5.27 0.09
N LEU A 11 -12.57 4.63 -0.14
CA LEU A 11 -13.08 3.61 0.77
C LEU A 11 -12.12 2.42 0.86
N ALA A 12 -11.67 1.87 -0.26
CA ALA A 12 -10.70 0.78 -0.28
C ALA A 12 -9.37 1.19 0.37
N ALA A 13 -8.90 2.40 0.09
CA ALA A 13 -7.70 2.98 0.69
C ALA A 13 -7.79 3.12 2.22
N TRP A 14 -9.00 3.26 2.79
CA TRP A 14 -9.20 3.19 4.24
C TRP A 14 -8.90 1.80 4.80
N PHE A 15 -9.24 0.73 4.07
CA PHE A 15 -9.03 -0.66 4.50
C PHE A 15 -7.59 -1.14 4.29
N ILE A 16 -6.88 -0.65 3.28
CA ILE A 16 -5.52 -1.10 2.90
C ILE A 16 -4.50 -1.02 4.05
N PRO A 17 -4.39 0.08 4.85
CA PRO A 17 -3.48 0.13 5.99
C PRO A 17 -3.75 -0.97 7.02
N PHE A 18 -5.01 -1.29 7.27
CA PHE A 18 -5.39 -2.36 8.20
C PHE A 18 -5.09 -3.75 7.62
N ALA A 19 -5.19 -3.95 6.31
CA ALA A 19 -4.78 -5.18 5.65
C ALA A 19 -3.26 -5.41 5.74
N GLY A 20 -2.45 -4.36 5.56
CA GLY A 20 -1.00 -4.40 5.75
C GLY A 20 -0.54 -4.41 7.20
N PHE A 21 -1.39 -3.99 8.12
CA PHE A 21 -1.27 -4.00 9.59
C PHE A 21 0.08 -3.52 10.14
N GLY A 22 0.67 -2.47 9.56
CA GLY A 22 1.93 -1.89 10.03
C GLY A 22 3.18 -2.72 9.73
N VAL A 23 3.05 -3.82 8.99
CA VAL A 23 4.14 -4.74 8.65
C VAL A 23 5.28 -4.04 7.93
N TYR A 24 5.00 -3.06 7.08
CA TYR A 24 6.02 -2.37 6.29
C TYR A 24 7.13 -1.76 7.16
N ASN A 25 6.80 -0.80 8.01
CA ASN A 25 7.81 -0.11 8.82
C ASN A 25 8.44 -1.01 9.91
N TYR A 26 7.61 -1.88 10.51
CA TYR A 26 8.12 -2.83 11.50
C TYR A 26 9.05 -3.85 10.86
N GLY A 27 8.72 -4.34 9.68
CA GLY A 27 9.49 -5.33 8.94
C GLY A 27 10.87 -4.82 8.52
N ILE A 28 10.96 -3.59 7.99
CA ILE A 28 12.25 -2.98 7.65
C ILE A 28 13.15 -2.98 8.89
N ARG A 29 12.66 -2.47 10.02
CA ARG A 29 13.44 -2.38 11.27
C ARG A 29 13.86 -3.75 11.79
N LEU A 30 12.94 -4.73 11.78
CA LEU A 30 13.19 -6.06 12.31
C LEU A 30 14.19 -6.86 11.48
N VAL A 31 14.17 -6.69 10.15
CA VAL A 31 15.00 -7.49 9.23
C VAL A 31 16.34 -6.84 8.93
N SER A 32 16.44 -5.51 8.87
CA SER A 32 17.69 -4.81 8.58
C SER A 32 18.83 -5.22 9.53
N GLY A 33 18.54 -5.39 10.82
CA GLY A 33 19.53 -5.79 11.83
C GLY A 33 19.97 -7.27 11.76
N VAL A 34 19.25 -8.11 10.98
CA VAL A 34 19.54 -9.55 10.88
C VAL A 34 19.68 -10.03 9.43
N ARG A 35 19.78 -9.12 8.47
CA ARG A 35 19.76 -9.40 7.03
C ARG A 35 20.83 -10.40 6.56
N GLU A 36 21.98 -10.43 7.22
CA GLU A 36 23.09 -11.35 6.91
C GLU A 36 22.80 -12.79 7.39
N ASN A 37 21.94 -12.94 8.39
CA ASN A 37 21.55 -14.25 8.91
C ASN A 37 20.27 -14.74 8.21
N LYS A 38 20.45 -15.55 7.15
CA LYS A 38 19.34 -16.08 6.33
C LYS A 38 18.26 -16.82 7.15
N ALA A 39 18.63 -17.51 8.23
CA ALA A 39 17.68 -18.24 9.07
C ALA A 39 16.77 -17.27 9.82
N LYS A 40 17.36 -16.27 10.51
CA LYS A 40 16.61 -15.23 11.22
C LYS A 40 15.78 -14.36 10.26
N ALA A 41 16.35 -13.98 9.10
CA ALA A 41 15.61 -13.23 8.08
C ALA A 41 14.42 -14.02 7.54
N SER A 42 14.56 -15.33 7.30
CA SER A 42 13.45 -16.19 6.86
C SER A 42 12.38 -16.37 7.94
N HIS A 43 12.78 -16.48 9.21
CA HIS A 43 11.85 -16.54 10.32
C HIS A 43 11.03 -15.25 10.46
N ASN A 44 11.70 -14.08 10.49
CA ASN A 44 11.06 -12.78 10.59
C ASN A 44 10.15 -12.48 9.38
N PHE A 45 10.61 -12.85 8.18
CA PHE A 45 9.79 -12.76 6.97
C PHE A 45 8.51 -13.58 7.11
N SER A 46 8.63 -14.85 7.53
CA SER A 46 7.48 -15.75 7.66
C SER A 46 6.48 -15.25 8.72
N LEU A 47 6.99 -14.77 9.86
CA LEU A 47 6.17 -14.21 10.93
C LEU A 47 5.32 -13.05 10.43
N LEU A 48 5.94 -12.09 9.76
CA LEU A 48 5.26 -10.90 9.26
C LEU A 48 4.38 -11.19 8.04
N PHE A 49 4.79 -12.12 7.18
CA PHE A 49 4.00 -12.57 6.04
C PHE A 49 2.69 -13.23 6.49
N TYR A 50 2.75 -14.14 7.49
CA TYR A 50 1.54 -14.76 8.03
C TYR A 50 0.66 -13.76 8.79
N ALA A 51 1.25 -12.81 9.52
CA ALA A 51 0.49 -11.74 10.17
C ALA A 51 -0.26 -10.88 9.13
N SER A 52 0.42 -10.45 8.06
CA SER A 52 -0.18 -9.69 6.96
C SER A 52 -1.25 -10.50 6.21
N THR A 53 -1.02 -11.80 5.99
CA THR A 53 -2.01 -12.68 5.35
C THR A 53 -3.29 -12.77 6.19
N LEU A 54 -3.16 -13.03 7.49
CA LEU A 54 -4.31 -13.11 8.39
C LEU A 54 -5.08 -11.79 8.44
N SER A 55 -4.35 -10.67 8.57
CA SER A 55 -4.95 -9.34 8.58
C SER A 55 -5.67 -9.03 7.26
N SER A 56 -5.05 -9.32 6.11
CA SER A 56 -5.67 -9.11 4.80
C SER A 56 -6.95 -9.91 4.62
N ILE A 57 -6.99 -11.17 5.08
CA ILE A 57 -8.21 -12.00 5.04
C ILE A 57 -9.31 -11.37 5.90
N VAL A 58 -9.01 -11.02 7.16
CA VAL A 58 -9.99 -10.42 8.06
C VAL A 58 -10.54 -9.11 7.51
N VAL A 59 -9.66 -8.24 7.06
CA VAL A 59 -10.04 -6.93 6.50
C VAL A 59 -10.86 -7.08 5.21
N THR A 60 -10.51 -8.04 4.37
CA THR A 60 -11.28 -8.34 3.15
C THR A 60 -12.68 -8.82 3.49
N LEU A 61 -12.83 -9.69 4.50
CA LEU A 61 -14.16 -10.13 4.96
C LEU A 61 -14.99 -8.95 5.48
N VAL A 62 -14.39 -8.05 6.26
CA VAL A 62 -15.08 -6.84 6.74
C VAL A 62 -15.50 -5.94 5.58
N TYR A 63 -14.64 -5.78 4.55
CA TYR A 63 -14.97 -5.00 3.36
C TYR A 63 -16.11 -5.64 2.55
N ILE A 64 -16.12 -6.97 2.39
CA ILE A 64 -17.20 -7.70 1.74
C ILE A 64 -18.53 -7.52 2.50
N LEU A 65 -18.51 -7.65 3.83
CA LEU A 65 -19.69 -7.39 4.66
C LEU A 65 -20.18 -5.95 4.50
N TYR A 66 -19.28 -4.97 4.46
CA TYR A 66 -19.64 -3.57 4.20
C TYR A 66 -20.38 -3.42 2.85
N ILE A 67 -19.84 -4.01 1.76
CA ILE A 67 -20.47 -3.95 0.43
C ILE A 67 -21.86 -4.60 0.47
N TRP A 68 -21.99 -5.73 1.14
CA TRP A 68 -23.25 -6.44 1.23
C TRP A 68 -24.35 -5.63 1.93
N PHE A 69 -24.00 -4.97 3.06
CA PHE A 69 -24.94 -4.11 3.77
C PHE A 69 -25.21 -2.77 3.07
N ALA A 70 -24.20 -2.18 2.46
CA ALA A 70 -24.33 -0.89 1.77
C ALA A 70 -25.07 -1.00 0.43
N ASN A 71 -25.10 -2.20 -0.18
CA ASN A 71 -25.74 -2.51 -1.46
C ASN A 71 -25.54 -1.39 -2.53
N PRO A 72 -24.30 -1.06 -2.90
CA PRO A 72 -24.02 0.06 -3.78
C PRO A 72 -24.45 -0.22 -5.22
N ASN A 73 -24.84 0.82 -5.96
CA ASN A 73 -25.31 0.72 -7.35
C ASN A 73 -24.28 0.11 -8.30
N ASN A 74 -22.97 0.28 -8.05
CA ASN A 74 -21.90 -0.20 -8.92
C ASN A 74 -21.07 -1.32 -8.24
N MET A 75 -21.71 -2.45 -7.97
CA MET A 75 -21.08 -3.60 -7.30
C MET A 75 -19.80 -4.09 -7.96
N LEU A 76 -19.72 -4.00 -9.30
CA LEU A 76 -18.53 -4.44 -10.04
C LEU A 76 -17.30 -3.62 -9.67
N LEU A 77 -17.45 -2.29 -9.57
CA LEU A 77 -16.36 -1.40 -9.17
C LEU A 77 -15.86 -1.73 -7.76
N TYR A 78 -16.77 -1.89 -6.80
CA TYR A 78 -16.40 -2.31 -5.43
C TYR A 78 -15.75 -3.69 -5.40
N GLY A 79 -16.23 -4.63 -6.24
CA GLY A 79 -15.68 -5.98 -6.37
C GLY A 79 -14.22 -6.01 -6.82
N ILE A 80 -13.82 -5.12 -7.74
CA ILE A 80 -12.42 -4.99 -8.17
C ILE A 80 -11.51 -4.67 -6.98
N PHE A 81 -11.95 -3.81 -6.07
CA PHE A 81 -11.17 -3.43 -4.89
C PHE A 81 -11.10 -4.53 -3.82
N ILE A 82 -12.00 -5.53 -3.81
CA ILE A 82 -11.85 -6.73 -2.97
C ILE A 82 -10.51 -7.42 -3.30
N PHE A 83 -10.23 -7.58 -4.59
CA PHE A 83 -8.96 -8.18 -5.03
C PHE A 83 -7.75 -7.33 -4.60
N GLN A 84 -7.84 -6.00 -4.68
CA GLN A 84 -6.76 -5.12 -4.24
C GLN A 84 -6.48 -5.22 -2.73
N ILE A 85 -7.51 -5.39 -1.90
CA ILE A 85 -7.37 -5.54 -0.45
C ILE A 85 -6.80 -6.91 -0.09
N ILE A 86 -7.31 -7.99 -0.69
CA ILE A 86 -6.86 -9.34 -0.36
C ILE A 86 -5.39 -9.54 -0.75
N VAL A 87 -4.93 -9.01 -1.88
CA VAL A 87 -3.54 -9.19 -2.32
C VAL A 87 -2.52 -8.35 -1.54
N GLN A 88 -2.96 -7.54 -0.58
CA GLN A 88 -2.07 -6.72 0.25
C GLN A 88 -1.04 -7.55 1.03
N PHE A 89 -1.33 -8.83 1.34
CA PHE A 89 -0.35 -9.73 1.96
C PHE A 89 0.89 -9.98 1.08
N LEU A 90 0.79 -9.81 -0.23
CA LEU A 90 1.93 -9.91 -1.17
C LEU A 90 2.80 -8.64 -1.16
N TYR A 91 2.40 -7.58 -0.47
CA TYR A 91 3.19 -6.36 -0.35
C TYR A 91 4.40 -6.57 0.56
N VAL A 92 5.43 -7.22 0.02
CA VAL A 92 6.68 -7.59 0.73
C VAL A 92 7.88 -6.73 0.30
N GLU A 93 7.64 -5.56 -0.30
CA GLU A 93 8.69 -4.63 -0.75
C GLU A 93 9.58 -4.15 0.40
N TRP A 94 9.03 -4.02 1.61
CA TRP A 94 9.76 -3.73 2.83
C TRP A 94 10.96 -4.68 3.05
N MET A 95 10.85 -5.92 2.58
CA MET A 95 11.94 -6.89 2.67
C MET A 95 13.05 -6.58 1.66
N ALA A 96 12.71 -6.09 0.47
CA ALA A 96 13.68 -5.65 -0.53
C ALA A 96 14.43 -4.39 -0.05
N GLU A 97 13.75 -3.49 0.65
CA GLU A 97 14.37 -2.32 1.29
C GLU A 97 15.29 -2.73 2.44
N ALA A 98 14.85 -3.66 3.32
CA ALA A 98 15.69 -4.19 4.40
C ALA A 98 16.98 -4.86 3.87
N PHE A 99 16.93 -5.45 2.67
CA PHE A 99 18.08 -5.98 1.96
C PHE A 99 18.81 -4.94 1.08
N GLU A 100 18.44 -3.65 1.14
CA GLU A 100 19.02 -2.58 0.33
C GLU A 100 19.01 -2.86 -1.18
N SER A 101 18.01 -3.60 -1.65
CA SER A 101 17.87 -4.00 -3.06
C SER A 101 17.17 -2.90 -3.89
N TYR A 102 17.62 -1.65 -3.76
CA TYR A 102 16.98 -0.46 -4.37
C TYR A 102 16.93 -0.50 -5.89
N ASN A 103 17.97 -1.05 -6.54
CA ASN A 103 17.98 -1.22 -8.00
C ASN A 103 16.82 -2.11 -8.47
N PHE A 104 16.54 -3.20 -7.76
CA PHE A 104 15.40 -4.05 -8.07
C PHE A 104 14.07 -3.28 -7.93
N ILE A 105 13.91 -2.54 -6.82
CA ILE A 105 12.71 -1.73 -6.57
C ILE A 105 12.53 -0.71 -7.70
N LEU A 106 13.58 -0.01 -8.09
CA LEU A 106 13.56 1.00 -9.15
C LEU A 106 13.11 0.40 -10.50
N TYR A 107 13.81 -0.62 -10.99
CA TYR A 107 13.51 -1.20 -12.31
C TYR A 107 12.12 -1.84 -12.35
N LYS A 108 11.75 -2.57 -11.31
CA LYS A 108 10.42 -3.16 -11.18
C LYS A 108 9.34 -2.09 -11.22
N THR A 109 9.50 -1.04 -10.41
CA THR A 109 8.49 0.03 -10.31
C THR A 109 8.36 0.80 -11.62
N LEU A 110 9.47 1.12 -12.28
CA LEU A 110 9.47 1.75 -13.60
C LEU A 110 8.72 0.88 -14.62
N PHE A 111 9.06 -0.40 -14.69
CA PHE A 111 8.40 -1.32 -15.63
C PHE A 111 6.88 -1.37 -15.41
N VAL A 112 6.44 -1.53 -14.16
CA VAL A 112 5.01 -1.60 -13.84
C VAL A 112 4.31 -0.25 -14.13
N ARG A 113 4.97 0.89 -13.88
CA ARG A 113 4.40 2.21 -14.17
C ARG A 113 4.26 2.47 -15.67
N VAL A 114 5.28 2.09 -16.45
CA VAL A 114 5.20 2.18 -17.92
C VAL A 114 4.11 1.27 -18.46
N PHE A 115 4.04 0.02 -17.99
CA PHE A 115 2.97 -0.91 -18.36
C PHE A 115 1.58 -0.34 -18.05
N MET A 116 1.40 0.20 -16.83
CA MET A 116 0.13 0.84 -16.42
C MET A 116 -0.22 1.99 -17.34
N LEU A 117 0.73 2.89 -17.62
CA LEU A 117 0.52 4.07 -18.46
C LEU A 117 0.12 3.66 -19.88
N VAL A 118 0.86 2.74 -20.50
CA VAL A 118 0.53 2.21 -21.83
C VAL A 118 -0.86 1.56 -21.84
N SER A 119 -1.18 0.75 -20.82
CA SER A 119 -2.50 0.11 -20.70
C SER A 119 -3.62 1.14 -20.60
N ILE A 120 -3.45 2.22 -19.84
CA ILE A 120 -4.45 3.30 -19.76
C ILE A 120 -4.66 3.92 -21.13
N PHE A 121 -3.61 4.26 -21.87
CA PHE A 121 -3.74 4.85 -23.22
C PHE A 121 -4.41 3.91 -24.23
N VAL A 122 -4.21 2.61 -24.10
CA VAL A 122 -4.79 1.61 -25.02
C VAL A 122 -6.26 1.34 -24.70
N PHE A 123 -6.61 1.16 -23.43
CA PHE A 123 -7.92 0.63 -23.02
C PHE A 123 -8.89 1.68 -22.48
N VAL A 124 -8.42 2.86 -22.06
CA VAL A 124 -9.28 3.94 -21.52
C VAL A 124 -9.38 5.03 -22.58
N LYS A 125 -10.49 5.03 -23.34
CA LYS A 125 -10.73 5.96 -24.44
C LYS A 125 -11.75 7.03 -24.09
N ASN A 126 -12.73 6.68 -23.27
CA ASN A 126 -13.87 7.53 -22.93
C ASN A 126 -13.91 7.81 -21.43
N SER A 127 -14.63 8.86 -21.06
CA SER A 127 -14.89 9.20 -19.65
C SER A 127 -15.63 8.10 -18.89
N ASP A 128 -16.31 7.18 -19.60
CA ASP A 128 -17.13 6.11 -19.04
C ASP A 128 -16.34 4.82 -18.76
N ASP A 129 -15.09 4.73 -19.22
CA ASP A 129 -14.23 3.56 -19.09
C ASP A 129 -13.63 3.42 -17.68
N ILE A 130 -14.47 3.61 -16.64
CA ILE A 130 -14.05 3.51 -15.21
C ILE A 130 -13.63 2.11 -14.85
N ILE A 131 -14.36 1.09 -15.31
CA ILE A 131 -14.08 -0.31 -14.98
C ILE A 131 -12.73 -0.74 -15.56
N PRO A 132 -12.43 -0.53 -16.87
CA PRO A 132 -11.10 -0.75 -17.40
C PRO A 132 -9.99 0.00 -16.64
N TYR A 133 -10.22 1.26 -16.28
CA TYR A 133 -9.27 2.04 -15.50
C TYR A 133 -8.99 1.42 -14.13
N ALA A 134 -10.04 1.06 -13.37
CA ALA A 134 -9.92 0.41 -12.06
C ALA A 134 -9.21 -0.95 -12.14
N MET A 135 -9.50 -1.74 -13.19
CA MET A 135 -8.85 -3.02 -13.44
C MET A 135 -7.35 -2.84 -13.73
N ILE A 136 -6.98 -1.89 -14.59
CA ILE A 136 -5.57 -1.61 -14.91
C ILE A 136 -4.80 -1.22 -13.65
N MET A 137 -5.36 -0.32 -12.82
CA MET A 137 -4.74 0.10 -11.55
C MET A 137 -4.54 -1.09 -10.60
N THR A 138 -5.55 -1.94 -10.48
CA THR A 138 -5.52 -3.11 -9.60
C THR A 138 -4.52 -4.17 -10.10
N VAL A 139 -4.49 -4.43 -11.41
CA VAL A 139 -3.51 -5.35 -12.03
C VAL A 139 -2.10 -4.82 -11.89
N ALA A 140 -1.87 -3.53 -12.09
CA ALA A 140 -0.56 -2.91 -11.90
C ALA A 140 -0.06 -3.06 -10.45
N ASN A 141 -0.93 -2.84 -9.46
CA ASN A 141 -0.59 -3.06 -8.05
C ASN A 141 -0.29 -4.55 -7.76
N PHE A 142 -1.10 -5.46 -8.28
CA PHE A 142 -0.84 -6.89 -8.16
C PHE A 142 0.51 -7.29 -8.76
N LEU A 143 0.83 -6.84 -9.97
CA LEU A 143 2.12 -7.11 -10.62
C LEU A 143 3.29 -6.56 -9.78
N ASN A 144 3.13 -5.37 -9.22
CA ASN A 144 4.13 -4.75 -8.35
C ASN A 144 4.40 -5.61 -7.08
N TYR A 145 3.36 -6.11 -6.44
CA TYR A 145 3.46 -6.95 -5.24
C TYR A 145 3.97 -8.35 -5.57
N PHE A 146 3.44 -8.96 -6.61
CA PHE A 146 3.77 -10.32 -7.02
C PHE A 146 5.23 -10.45 -7.46
N THR A 147 5.74 -9.50 -8.23
CA THR A 147 7.16 -9.46 -8.63
C THR A 147 8.08 -9.29 -7.42
N SER A 148 7.71 -8.45 -6.44
CA SER A 148 8.42 -8.33 -5.18
C SER A 148 8.42 -9.64 -4.40
N TYR A 149 7.27 -10.31 -4.31
CA TYR A 149 7.17 -11.60 -3.63
C TYR A 149 8.06 -12.66 -4.28
N ILE A 150 8.04 -12.81 -5.61
CA ILE A 150 8.91 -13.75 -6.32
C ILE A 150 10.39 -13.46 -6.05
N TYR A 151 10.79 -12.19 -6.10
CA TYR A 151 12.17 -11.78 -5.84
C TYR A 151 12.62 -12.14 -4.42
N ILE A 152 11.79 -11.83 -3.42
CA ILE A 152 12.09 -12.11 -2.02
C ILE A 152 12.12 -13.60 -1.74
N ARG A 153 11.22 -14.40 -2.35
CA ARG A 153 11.19 -15.87 -2.20
C ARG A 153 12.47 -16.56 -2.70
N LYS A 154 13.23 -15.92 -3.59
CA LYS A 154 14.56 -16.42 -4.00
C LYS A 154 15.63 -16.20 -2.92
N LYS A 155 15.44 -15.20 -2.05
CA LYS A 155 16.40 -14.85 -0.97
C LYS A 155 16.09 -15.53 0.36
N VAL A 156 14.81 -15.67 0.70
CA VAL A 156 14.34 -16.22 1.98
C VAL A 156 13.32 -17.33 1.79
N LYS A 157 13.25 -18.23 2.76
CA LYS A 157 12.30 -19.35 2.76
C LYS A 157 11.14 -19.06 3.72
N LEU A 158 9.94 -19.56 3.40
CA LEU A 158 8.85 -19.59 4.37
C LEU A 158 9.10 -20.74 5.34
N VAL A 159 9.04 -20.43 6.63
CA VAL A 159 9.16 -21.38 7.73
C VAL A 159 7.88 -21.38 8.57
N ARG A 160 7.60 -22.47 9.24
CA ARG A 160 6.44 -22.56 10.14
C ARG A 160 6.67 -21.70 11.38
N ILE A 161 5.67 -20.92 11.75
CA ILE A 161 5.69 -20.04 12.92
C ILE A 161 4.66 -20.53 13.94
N PRO A 162 5.02 -20.65 15.22
CA PRO A 162 4.08 -21.00 16.27
C PRO A 162 2.99 -19.92 16.42
N LEU A 163 1.74 -20.35 16.59
CA LEU A 163 0.59 -19.43 16.74
C LEU A 163 0.80 -18.42 17.89
N LYS A 164 1.42 -18.85 18.98
CA LYS A 164 1.73 -17.99 20.13
C LYS A 164 2.64 -16.80 19.77
N GLU A 165 3.59 -17.01 18.89
CA GLU A 165 4.50 -15.98 18.40
C GLU A 165 3.77 -15.05 17.40
N LEU A 166 2.97 -15.63 16.52
CA LEU A 166 2.14 -14.89 15.56
C LEU A 166 1.19 -13.91 16.28
N VAL A 167 0.52 -14.36 17.35
CA VAL A 167 -0.37 -13.49 18.13
C VAL A 167 0.39 -12.36 18.82
N LYS A 168 1.56 -12.65 19.37
CA LYS A 168 2.37 -11.63 20.07
C LYS A 168 2.83 -10.49 19.17
N VAL A 169 3.08 -10.75 17.88
CA VAL A 169 3.57 -9.73 16.96
C VAL A 169 2.50 -8.68 16.60
N PHE A 170 1.22 -8.99 16.76
CA PHE A 170 0.15 -8.02 16.48
C PHE A 170 0.20 -6.77 17.36
N LYS A 171 0.67 -6.88 18.59
CA LYS A 171 0.78 -5.73 19.49
C LYS A 171 1.75 -4.64 18.98
N PRO A 172 3.02 -4.95 18.64
CA PRO A 172 3.92 -3.96 18.07
C PRO A 172 3.48 -3.52 16.66
N LEU A 173 2.88 -4.39 15.86
CA LEU A 173 2.37 -4.05 14.53
C LEU A 173 1.23 -3.02 14.62
N PHE A 174 0.33 -3.15 15.59
CA PHE A 174 -0.75 -2.18 15.80
C PHE A 174 -0.21 -0.77 16.12
N SER A 175 0.81 -0.68 16.98
CA SER A 175 1.46 0.60 17.26
C SER A 175 2.08 1.22 16.01
N MET A 176 2.74 0.40 15.17
CA MET A 176 3.30 0.86 13.90
C MET A 176 2.23 1.24 12.88
N LEU A 177 1.11 0.53 12.85
CA LEU A 177 -0.04 0.88 12.01
C LEU A 177 -0.52 2.31 12.31
N LEU A 178 -0.74 2.63 13.59
CA LEU A 178 -1.21 3.95 14.00
C LEU A 178 -0.21 5.05 13.67
N LEU A 179 1.06 4.86 14.03
CA LEU A 179 2.12 5.85 13.81
C LEU A 179 2.37 6.12 12.31
N ALA A 180 2.44 5.07 11.50
CA ALA A 180 2.79 5.19 10.09
C ALA A 180 1.67 5.73 9.21
N ASN A 181 0.41 5.48 9.60
CA ASN A 181 -0.73 5.77 8.75
C ASN A 181 -1.61 6.91 9.25
N ALA A 182 -1.25 7.57 10.35
CA ALA A 182 -2.08 8.63 10.94
C ALA A 182 -2.45 9.72 9.92
N ASN A 183 -1.48 10.25 9.17
CA ASN A 183 -1.73 11.29 8.15
C ASN A 183 -2.56 10.76 6.98
N MET A 184 -2.32 9.52 6.55
CA MET A 184 -3.07 8.88 5.46
C MET A 184 -4.52 8.66 5.86
N LEU A 185 -4.76 8.16 7.07
CA LEU A 185 -6.12 7.94 7.59
C LEU A 185 -6.89 9.27 7.66
N TYR A 186 -6.24 10.35 8.11
CA TYR A 186 -6.84 11.67 8.14
C TYR A 186 -7.29 12.15 6.75
N THR A 187 -6.41 12.12 5.75
CA THR A 187 -6.74 12.57 4.38
C THR A 187 -7.78 11.71 3.67
N ILE A 188 -7.90 10.42 4.04
CA ILE A 188 -8.94 9.54 3.52
C ILE A 188 -10.29 9.89 4.15
N LEU A 189 -10.32 10.17 5.48
CA LEU A 189 -11.54 10.57 6.17
C LEU A 189 -12.15 11.83 5.55
N ASP A 190 -11.34 12.82 5.20
CA ASP A 190 -11.83 14.03 4.52
C ASP A 190 -12.62 13.71 3.25
N ARG A 191 -12.09 12.81 2.42
CA ARG A 191 -12.75 12.39 1.18
C ARG A 191 -14.03 11.59 1.42
N LEU A 192 -14.02 10.70 2.42
CA LEU A 192 -15.20 9.92 2.80
C LEU A 192 -16.29 10.82 3.37
N PHE A 193 -15.92 11.78 4.23
CA PHE A 193 -16.86 12.76 4.75
C PHE A 193 -17.45 13.63 3.63
N LEU A 194 -16.61 14.13 2.72
CA LEU A 194 -17.08 14.89 1.56
C LEU A 194 -18.03 14.08 0.69
N SER A 195 -17.79 12.76 0.56
CA SER A 195 -18.65 11.85 -0.20
C SER A 195 -20.04 11.66 0.40
N SER A 196 -20.18 11.82 1.72
CA SER A 196 -21.46 11.68 2.42
C SER A 196 -22.30 12.95 2.40
N VAL A 197 -21.68 14.12 2.23
CA VAL A 197 -22.35 15.43 2.33
C VAL A 197 -22.56 16.09 0.96
N LYS A 198 -21.68 15.79 -0.01
CA LYS A 198 -21.66 16.45 -1.34
C LYS A 198 -21.68 15.43 -2.48
N ASN A 199 -21.93 15.95 -3.69
CA ASN A 199 -21.93 15.16 -4.93
C ASN A 199 -20.50 14.71 -5.30
N ASN A 200 -20.39 13.62 -6.04
CA ASN A 200 -19.14 13.02 -6.55
C ASN A 200 -18.23 14.00 -7.32
N LEU A 201 -18.80 15.05 -7.91
CA LEU A 201 -18.04 16.11 -8.59
C LEU A 201 -17.09 16.85 -7.62
N TYR A 202 -17.56 17.16 -6.41
CA TYR A 202 -16.73 17.85 -5.40
C TYR A 202 -15.58 16.96 -4.91
N ILE A 203 -15.77 15.64 -4.84
CA ILE A 203 -14.71 14.69 -4.52
C ILE A 203 -13.62 14.72 -5.60
N SER A 204 -14.02 14.80 -6.88
CA SER A 204 -13.08 14.91 -8.00
C SER A 204 -12.23 16.16 -7.90
N TYR A 205 -12.84 17.32 -7.68
CA TYR A 205 -12.11 18.58 -7.52
C TYR A 205 -11.16 18.55 -6.33
N TYR A 206 -11.63 18.07 -5.17
CA TYR A 206 -10.80 17.91 -3.98
C TYR A 206 -9.60 16.98 -4.23
N THR A 207 -9.83 15.82 -4.84
CA THR A 207 -8.78 14.84 -5.13
C THR A 207 -7.74 15.38 -6.09
N ILE A 208 -8.14 16.09 -7.15
CA ILE A 208 -7.23 16.71 -8.12
C ILE A 208 -6.38 17.78 -7.42
N SER A 209 -7.00 18.67 -6.66
CA SER A 209 -6.31 19.73 -5.93
C SER A 209 -5.31 19.17 -4.92
N LEU A 210 -5.70 18.11 -4.20
CA LEU A 210 -4.84 17.42 -3.23
C LEU A 210 -3.65 16.74 -3.92
N ASN A 211 -3.87 16.08 -5.06
CA ASN A 211 -2.79 15.45 -5.83
C ASN A 211 -1.78 16.48 -6.35
N LEU A 212 -2.25 17.63 -6.85
CA LEU A 212 -1.36 18.72 -7.28
C LEU A 212 -0.54 19.27 -6.09
N SER A 213 -1.17 19.48 -4.94
CA SER A 213 -0.49 19.90 -3.72
C SER A 213 0.58 18.88 -3.28
N MET A 214 0.25 17.60 -3.31
CA MET A 214 1.20 16.52 -2.96
C MET A 214 2.37 16.45 -3.93
N MET A 215 2.18 16.72 -5.23
CA MET A 215 3.27 16.78 -6.21
C MET A 215 4.26 17.89 -5.86
N ILE A 216 3.77 19.09 -5.58
CA ILE A 216 4.61 20.25 -5.21
C ILE A 216 5.34 19.96 -3.89
N THR A 217 4.60 19.50 -2.87
CA THR A 217 5.17 19.14 -1.56
C THR A 217 6.20 18.05 -1.69
N GLY A 218 5.99 17.04 -2.55
CA GLY A 218 6.93 15.95 -2.80
C GLY A 218 8.28 16.43 -3.31
N VAL A 219 8.31 17.42 -4.19
CA VAL A 219 9.57 18.04 -4.67
C VAL A 219 10.32 18.70 -3.50
N VAL A 220 9.62 19.50 -2.69
CA VAL A 220 10.22 20.19 -1.54
C VAL A 220 10.76 19.20 -0.50
N VAL A 221 9.96 18.18 -0.17
CA VAL A 221 10.35 17.12 0.78
C VAL A 221 11.56 16.34 0.26
N SER A 222 11.64 16.06 -1.04
CA SER A 222 12.81 15.37 -1.64
C SER A 222 14.11 16.17 -1.44
N ILE A 223 14.06 17.50 -1.59
CA ILE A 223 15.22 18.38 -1.34
C ILE A 223 15.64 18.33 0.14
N ILE A 224 14.65 18.35 1.05
CA ILE A 224 14.89 18.28 2.49
C ILE A 224 15.56 16.93 2.83
N ILE A 225 15.02 15.81 2.35
CA ILE A 225 15.57 14.46 2.63
C ILE A 225 17.02 14.34 2.18
N VAL A 226 17.35 14.84 0.98
CA VAL A 226 18.74 14.83 0.47
C VAL A 226 19.66 15.73 1.30
N SER A 227 19.13 16.77 1.94
CA SER A 227 19.91 17.71 2.75
C SER A 227 20.19 17.21 4.17
N ILE A 228 19.36 16.31 4.73
CA ILE A 228 19.49 15.79 6.10
C ILE A 228 20.90 15.23 6.41
N PRO A 229 21.52 14.37 5.57
CA PRO A 229 22.86 13.84 5.86
C PRO A 229 23.94 14.91 5.90
N ARG A 230 23.80 15.95 5.07
CA ARG A 230 24.75 17.08 5.04
C ARG A 230 24.65 17.93 6.30
N LEU A 231 23.40 18.23 6.74
CA LEU A 231 23.15 18.98 7.98
C LEU A 231 23.62 18.19 9.21
N ALA A 232 23.40 16.88 9.24
CA ALA A 232 23.88 16.03 10.33
C ALA A 232 25.42 16.03 10.45
N LYS A 233 26.14 16.10 9.30
CA LYS A 233 27.58 16.20 9.30
C LYS A 233 28.07 17.53 9.87
N TYR A 234 27.50 18.66 9.48
CA TYR A 234 27.85 19.98 10.01
C TYR A 234 27.65 20.07 11.52
N ASN A 235 26.55 19.56 12.06
CA ASN A 235 26.29 19.52 13.51
C ASN A 235 27.23 18.59 14.30
N ALA A 236 27.91 17.67 13.65
CA ALA A 236 28.87 16.78 14.31
C ALA A 236 30.32 17.32 14.28
N GLU A 237 30.58 18.38 13.50
CA GLU A 237 31.85 19.08 13.39
C GLU A 237 31.93 20.34 14.28
N GLU A 238 30.80 20.76 14.91
CA GLU A 238 30.71 21.75 16.00
C GLU A 238 30.76 21.08 17.39
#